data_cd492e157df72a126fdf4898f83ed1ec
#
_entry.id   cd492e157df72a126fdf4898f83ed1ec
#
_cell.length_a   1.000
_cell.length_b   1.000
_cell.length_c   1.000
_cell.angle_alpha   90.00
_cell.angle_beta   90.00
_cell.angle_gamma   90.00
#
_symmetry.space_group_name_H-M   'P 1'
#
loop_
_entity.id
_entity.type
_entity.pdbx_description
1 polymer ?
#
loop_
_entity_poly.entity_id
_entity_poly.type
_entity_poly.pdbx_seq_one_letter_code
_entity_poly.pdbx_strand_id
1 'polypeptide(L)'
;KMQTACFKNGLTGLHDCGISEHTVQLLEEAQKTGDLKIKIFALLTDSVQYYDSWIKKGRYTNGNLTVGGFKLYADGALGSRGACLLQDYSDKPGWRGFLLSKPEWFMQVAQKLATSNLQLCTHAIGDSGNRQILKIYASVLKEKNDKRWRIEHAQVINENDFHFFADYKIIPSVQPTHATSDMYWTNERLGEEREKNSYAYKQLLQTNGWMPLGTDFPVEDISPI
;
A
#
# COMPACT_ATOMS: atom_id res chain seq x y z
N LYS A 1 18.01 16.02 -7.49
CA LYS A 1 18.80 15.08 -6.64
C LYS A 1 18.16 13.71 -6.56
N MET A 2 16.86 13.58 -6.21
CA MET A 2 16.15 12.30 -6.06
C MET A 2 16.25 11.44 -7.33
N GLN A 3 15.78 11.93 -8.47
CA GLN A 3 15.81 11.15 -9.71
C GLN A 3 17.22 10.71 -10.15
N THR A 4 18.26 11.50 -9.82
CA THR A 4 19.66 11.11 -10.08
C THR A 4 20.05 9.89 -9.23
N ALA A 5 19.61 9.85 -7.97
CA ALA A 5 19.81 8.69 -7.11
C ALA A 5 19.04 7.46 -7.61
N CYS A 6 17.80 7.64 -8.06
CA CYS A 6 17.01 6.57 -8.69
C CYS A 6 17.72 5.98 -9.90
N PHE A 7 18.17 6.82 -10.83
CA PHE A 7 18.86 6.35 -12.04
C PHE A 7 20.17 5.62 -11.72
N LYS A 8 20.92 6.05 -10.71
CA LYS A 8 22.13 5.33 -10.25
C LYS A 8 21.82 3.92 -9.76
N ASN A 9 20.62 3.68 -9.25
CA ASN A 9 20.14 2.38 -8.81
C ASN A 9 19.30 1.65 -9.88
N GLY A 10 19.32 2.10 -11.13
CA GLY A 10 18.59 1.47 -12.23
C GLY A 10 17.09 1.73 -12.22
N LEU A 11 16.58 2.56 -11.32
CA LEU A 11 15.15 2.89 -11.22
C LEU A 11 14.78 3.95 -12.25
N THR A 12 13.92 3.60 -13.20
CA THR A 12 13.44 4.49 -14.27
C THR A 12 12.02 5.02 -14.02
N GLY A 13 11.37 4.54 -12.98
CA GLY A 13 10.03 4.95 -12.54
C GLY A 13 9.83 4.72 -11.06
N LEU A 14 8.93 5.48 -10.49
CA LEU A 14 8.55 5.42 -9.07
C LEU A 14 7.03 5.37 -8.94
N HIS A 15 6.55 4.73 -7.87
CA HIS A 15 5.22 4.99 -7.34
C HIS A 15 5.37 5.95 -6.16
N ASP A 16 4.66 7.08 -6.20
CA ASP A 16 4.66 8.07 -5.13
C ASP A 16 3.30 8.02 -4.42
N CYS A 17 3.33 7.57 -3.19
CA CYS A 17 2.13 7.15 -2.45
C CYS A 17 1.67 8.22 -1.47
N GLY A 18 0.62 8.96 -1.81
CA GLY A 18 -0.02 9.91 -0.92
C GLY A 18 0.36 11.37 -1.17
N ILE A 19 0.44 11.80 -2.43
CA ILE A 19 0.74 13.19 -2.80
C ILE A 19 -0.51 14.09 -2.85
N SER A 20 -0.31 15.38 -2.69
CA SER A 20 -1.35 16.40 -2.85
C SER A 20 -1.54 16.81 -4.31
N GLU A 21 -2.68 17.46 -4.63
CA GLU A 21 -2.85 18.11 -5.94
C GLU A 21 -1.80 19.18 -6.22
N HIS A 22 -1.35 19.88 -5.20
CA HIS A 22 -0.26 20.84 -5.34
C HIS A 22 1.03 20.16 -5.80
N THR A 23 1.35 19.00 -5.23
CA THR A 23 2.51 18.22 -5.67
C THR A 23 2.36 17.76 -7.14
N VAL A 24 1.15 17.37 -7.56
CA VAL A 24 0.87 17.04 -8.97
C VAL A 24 1.23 18.25 -9.87
N GLN A 25 0.79 19.45 -9.52
CA GLN A 25 1.08 20.69 -10.26
C GLN A 25 2.59 20.97 -10.33
N LEU A 26 3.32 20.80 -9.21
CA LEU A 26 4.77 20.96 -9.20
C LEU A 26 5.50 19.96 -10.12
N LEU A 27 5.01 18.72 -10.16
CA LEU A 27 5.55 17.69 -11.06
C LEU A 27 5.26 18.03 -12.53
N GLU A 28 4.09 18.58 -12.85
CA GLU A 28 3.77 19.05 -14.18
C GLU A 28 4.66 20.23 -14.62
N GLU A 29 4.92 21.18 -13.73
CA GLU A 29 5.85 22.26 -14.00
C GLU A 29 7.27 21.75 -14.23
N ALA A 30 7.75 20.85 -13.37
CA ALA A 30 9.07 20.23 -13.54
C ALA A 30 9.18 19.45 -14.86
N GLN A 31 8.08 18.88 -15.36
CA GLN A 31 8.05 18.24 -16.66
C GLN A 31 8.12 19.26 -17.82
N LYS A 32 7.39 20.38 -17.71
CA LYS A 32 7.43 21.47 -18.74
C LYS A 32 8.82 22.08 -18.87
N THR A 33 9.54 22.23 -17.76
CA THR A 33 10.93 22.73 -17.76
C THR A 33 11.95 21.68 -18.19
N GLY A 34 11.54 20.43 -18.36
CA GLY A 34 12.43 19.32 -18.69
C GLY A 34 13.23 18.78 -17.51
N ASP A 35 12.90 19.19 -16.29
CA ASP A 35 13.57 18.73 -15.07
C ASP A 35 13.10 17.35 -14.63
N LEU A 36 11.82 16.98 -14.88
CA LEU A 36 11.28 15.68 -14.59
C LEU A 36 11.57 14.69 -15.73
N LYS A 37 12.48 13.77 -15.49
CA LYS A 37 12.90 12.73 -16.47
C LYS A 37 12.51 11.31 -16.06
N ILE A 38 12.24 11.09 -14.78
CA ILE A 38 11.78 9.80 -14.24
C ILE A 38 10.27 9.68 -14.40
N LYS A 39 9.79 8.46 -14.64
CA LYS A 39 8.34 8.20 -14.66
C LYS A 39 7.80 8.18 -13.23
N ILE A 40 6.69 8.86 -13.00
CA ILE A 40 6.01 8.88 -11.70
C ILE A 40 4.58 8.37 -11.86
N PHE A 41 4.26 7.33 -11.10
CA PHE A 41 2.89 6.88 -10.88
C PHE A 41 2.46 7.36 -9.50
N ALA A 42 1.64 8.40 -9.48
CA ALA A 42 1.21 9.07 -8.27
C ALA A 42 -0.12 8.52 -7.76
N LEU A 43 -0.19 8.32 -6.46
CA LEU A 43 -1.42 8.10 -5.71
C LEU A 43 -1.72 9.36 -4.89
N LEU A 44 -2.92 9.88 -4.99
CA LEU A 44 -3.34 11.02 -4.20
C LEU A 44 -3.55 10.62 -2.74
N THR A 45 -3.29 11.54 -1.84
CA THR A 45 -3.58 11.35 -0.43
C THR A 45 -5.08 11.22 -0.17
N ASP A 46 -5.45 10.56 0.91
CA ASP A 46 -6.82 10.48 1.43
C ASP A 46 -7.32 11.89 1.78
N SER A 47 -8.14 12.44 0.90
CA SER A 47 -8.75 13.76 1.10
C SER A 47 -10.12 13.81 0.46
N VAL A 48 -11.14 14.12 1.28
CA VAL A 48 -12.54 14.19 0.84
C VAL A 48 -12.72 15.11 -0.37
N GLN A 49 -12.00 16.22 -0.39
CA GLN A 49 -12.07 17.22 -1.46
C GLN A 49 -11.57 16.71 -2.83
N TYR A 50 -10.77 15.65 -2.86
CA TYR A 50 -10.18 15.12 -4.10
C TYR A 50 -11.03 14.04 -4.75
N TYR A 51 -11.83 13.28 -3.97
CA TYR A 51 -12.49 12.09 -4.52
C TYR A 51 -13.40 12.41 -5.70
N ASP A 52 -14.36 13.31 -5.53
CA ASP A 52 -15.38 13.54 -6.56
C ASP A 52 -14.78 14.15 -7.84
N SER A 53 -13.82 15.06 -7.72
CA SER A 53 -13.15 15.69 -8.87
C SER A 53 -12.30 14.67 -9.64
N TRP A 54 -11.51 13.84 -8.92
CA TRP A 54 -10.63 12.86 -9.55
C TRP A 54 -11.35 11.61 -10.04
N ILE A 55 -12.44 11.19 -9.39
CA ILE A 55 -13.30 10.12 -9.90
C ILE A 55 -13.91 10.52 -11.25
N LYS A 56 -14.37 11.78 -11.36
CA LYS A 56 -14.90 12.33 -12.62
C LYS A 56 -13.81 12.47 -13.69
N LYS A 57 -12.61 12.90 -13.30
CA LYS A 57 -11.45 13.04 -14.19
C LYS A 57 -10.91 11.69 -14.64
N GLY A 58 -10.95 10.70 -13.75
CA GLY A 58 -10.37 9.39 -13.97
C GLY A 58 -8.85 9.41 -13.94
N ARG A 59 -8.23 8.29 -14.39
CA ARG A 59 -6.79 8.18 -14.50
C ARG A 59 -6.25 9.22 -15.48
N TYR A 60 -5.32 10.01 -14.99
CA TYR A 60 -4.70 11.11 -15.72
C TYR A 60 -3.24 10.80 -16.04
N THR A 61 -2.85 10.94 -17.30
CA THR A 61 -1.47 10.75 -17.74
C THR A 61 -1.03 11.93 -18.58
N ASN A 62 0.12 12.50 -18.24
CA ASN A 62 0.77 13.57 -18.98
C ASN A 62 2.30 13.29 -18.98
N GLY A 63 2.83 12.86 -20.12
CA GLY A 63 4.23 12.50 -20.27
C GLY A 63 4.71 11.46 -19.24
N ASN A 64 5.62 11.86 -18.38
CA ASN A 64 6.20 11.00 -17.34
C ASN A 64 5.36 10.89 -16.07
N LEU A 65 4.29 11.69 -15.93
CA LEU A 65 3.42 11.70 -14.77
C LEU A 65 2.11 10.97 -15.05
N THR A 66 1.77 10.02 -14.21
CA THR A 66 0.45 9.40 -14.17
C THR A 66 -0.13 9.53 -12.77
N VAL A 67 -1.31 10.14 -12.63
CA VAL A 67 -2.10 10.08 -11.40
C VAL A 67 -3.09 8.92 -11.55
N GLY A 68 -2.87 7.84 -10.81
CA GLY A 68 -3.52 6.56 -11.06
C GLY A 68 -4.47 6.08 -9.97
N GLY A 69 -4.55 6.77 -8.83
CA GLY A 69 -5.40 6.32 -7.73
C GLY A 69 -5.23 7.11 -6.44
N PHE A 70 -5.64 6.48 -5.34
CA PHE A 70 -5.58 7.04 -4.00
C PHE A 70 -4.82 6.13 -3.04
N LYS A 71 -4.13 6.74 -2.06
CA LYS A 71 -3.47 6.07 -0.93
C LYS A 71 -4.23 6.31 0.35
N LEU A 72 -4.60 5.21 1.02
CA LEU A 72 -5.18 5.21 2.36
C LEU A 72 -4.24 4.50 3.34
N TYR A 73 -4.52 4.68 4.63
CA TYR A 73 -3.78 4.06 5.71
C TYR A 73 -4.78 3.39 6.66
N ALA A 74 -4.73 2.04 6.73
CA ALA A 74 -5.62 1.28 7.61
C ALA A 74 -5.17 1.39 9.06
N ASP A 75 -3.88 1.24 9.30
CA ASP A 75 -3.27 1.18 10.62
C ASP A 75 -1.86 1.81 10.63
N GLY A 76 -1.14 1.63 11.71
CA GLY A 76 0.24 2.11 11.85
C GLY A 76 1.29 1.00 11.70
N ALA A 77 2.55 1.31 12.04
CA ALA A 77 3.68 0.41 11.92
C ALA A 77 3.72 -0.65 13.06
N LEU A 78 4.28 -1.83 12.74
CA LEU A 78 4.41 -2.94 13.69
C LEU A 78 5.39 -2.60 14.83
N GLY A 79 6.54 -2.03 14.51
CA GLY A 79 7.58 -1.69 15.48
C GLY A 79 7.10 -0.74 16.57
N SER A 80 6.31 0.28 16.22
CA SER A 80 5.71 1.24 17.15
C SER A 80 4.47 0.73 17.87
N ARG A 81 4.00 -0.49 17.58
CA ARG A 81 2.75 -1.09 18.06
C ARG A 81 1.49 -0.32 17.63
N GLY A 82 1.56 0.35 16.48
CA GLY A 82 0.43 1.01 15.83
C GLY A 82 -0.33 0.08 14.88
N ALA A 83 0.28 -0.99 14.39
CA ALA A 83 -0.37 -1.97 13.52
C ALA A 83 -1.52 -2.67 14.26
N CYS A 84 -2.68 -2.77 13.59
CA CYS A 84 -3.89 -3.31 14.20
C CYS A 84 -3.89 -4.84 14.12
N LEU A 85 -3.77 -5.50 15.27
CA LEU A 85 -3.67 -6.95 15.40
C LEU A 85 -4.97 -7.59 15.87
N LEU A 86 -5.19 -8.86 15.50
CA LEU A 86 -6.30 -9.69 15.98
C LEU A 86 -6.14 -10.09 17.45
N GLN A 87 -4.90 -10.21 17.92
CA GLN A 87 -4.54 -10.53 19.29
C GLN A 87 -3.61 -9.45 19.85
N ASP A 88 -3.46 -9.42 21.17
CA ASP A 88 -2.56 -8.49 21.84
C ASP A 88 -1.12 -8.63 21.33
N TYR A 89 -0.39 -7.52 21.30
CA TYR A 89 1.07 -7.57 21.15
C TYR A 89 1.67 -8.44 22.24
N SER A 90 2.61 -9.33 21.88
CA SER A 90 3.22 -10.26 22.84
C SER A 90 3.96 -9.55 23.94
N ASP A 91 4.60 -8.40 23.63
CA ASP A 91 5.31 -7.55 24.56
C ASP A 91 4.47 -6.42 25.16
N LYS A 92 3.17 -6.37 24.88
CA LYS A 92 2.24 -5.38 25.44
C LYS A 92 0.83 -5.97 25.60
N PRO A 93 0.62 -6.81 26.63
CA PRO A 93 -0.71 -7.37 26.94
C PRO A 93 -1.78 -6.27 27.10
N GLY A 94 -2.99 -6.52 26.60
CA GLY A 94 -4.09 -5.56 26.57
C GLY A 94 -4.01 -4.54 25.43
N TRP A 95 -3.04 -4.62 24.54
CA TRP A 95 -2.89 -3.68 23.44
C TRP A 95 -2.80 -4.41 22.09
N ARG A 96 -3.61 -3.96 21.11
CA ARG A 96 -3.71 -4.56 19.75
C ARG A 96 -3.44 -3.59 18.63
N GLY A 97 -2.95 -2.38 18.92
CA GLY A 97 -2.90 -1.31 17.94
C GLY A 97 -4.30 -0.76 17.65
N PHE A 98 -4.47 -0.09 16.51
CA PHE A 98 -5.74 0.54 16.15
C PHE A 98 -5.83 0.80 14.65
N LEU A 99 -7.06 0.92 14.15
CA LEU A 99 -7.33 1.47 12.82
C LEU A 99 -7.27 2.99 12.85
N LEU A 100 -6.67 3.60 11.85
CA LEU A 100 -6.55 5.06 11.72
C LEU A 100 -7.87 5.74 11.32
N SER A 101 -8.79 4.98 10.74
CA SER A 101 -10.15 5.42 10.41
C SER A 101 -11.15 4.31 10.70
N LYS A 102 -12.42 4.67 10.79
CA LYS A 102 -13.50 3.69 10.99
C LYS A 102 -13.68 2.83 9.73
N PRO A 103 -14.08 1.55 9.88
CA PRO A 103 -14.35 0.66 8.74
C PRO A 103 -15.33 1.23 7.72
N GLU A 104 -16.32 1.98 8.20
CA GLU A 104 -17.35 2.63 7.36
C GLU A 104 -16.72 3.64 6.39
N TRP A 105 -15.68 4.36 6.81
CA TRP A 105 -14.94 5.27 5.95
C TRP A 105 -14.25 4.53 4.79
N PHE A 106 -13.51 3.48 5.10
CA PHE A 106 -12.86 2.65 4.08
C PHE A 106 -13.87 2.07 3.10
N MET A 107 -15.02 1.63 3.59
CA MET A 107 -16.12 1.11 2.76
C MET A 107 -16.67 2.19 1.82
N GLN A 108 -16.94 3.39 2.32
CA GLN A 108 -17.45 4.50 1.51
C GLN A 108 -16.45 4.88 0.39
N VAL A 109 -15.17 4.98 0.72
CA VAL A 109 -14.12 5.28 -0.26
C VAL A 109 -14.01 4.16 -1.30
N ALA A 110 -14.00 2.89 -0.85
CA ALA A 110 -13.95 1.74 -1.74
C ALA A 110 -15.15 1.71 -2.71
N GLN A 111 -16.36 1.92 -2.22
CA GLN A 111 -17.57 2.00 -3.05
C GLN A 111 -17.48 3.12 -4.10
N LYS A 112 -17.03 4.32 -3.70
CA LYS A 112 -16.84 5.44 -4.63
C LYS A 112 -15.82 5.09 -5.73
N LEU A 113 -14.66 4.57 -5.35
CA LEU A 113 -13.58 4.27 -6.30
C LEU A 113 -13.87 3.06 -7.18
N ALA A 114 -14.69 2.12 -6.72
CA ALA A 114 -15.11 0.98 -7.53
C ALA A 114 -15.84 1.39 -8.83
N THR A 115 -16.46 2.58 -8.84
CA THR A 115 -17.14 3.12 -10.04
C THR A 115 -16.19 3.76 -11.06
N SER A 116 -14.92 3.95 -10.71
CA SER A 116 -13.91 4.63 -11.53
C SER A 116 -12.83 3.67 -12.06
N ASN A 117 -11.92 4.19 -12.87
CA ASN A 117 -10.71 3.48 -13.32
C ASN A 117 -9.47 3.78 -12.45
N LEU A 118 -9.68 4.39 -11.27
CA LEU A 118 -8.63 4.70 -10.31
C LEU A 118 -8.35 3.51 -9.39
N GLN A 119 -7.09 3.34 -9.01
CA GLN A 119 -6.68 2.34 -8.04
C GLN A 119 -6.95 2.84 -6.61
N LEU A 120 -7.26 1.91 -5.72
CA LEU A 120 -7.24 2.11 -4.29
C LEU A 120 -6.09 1.29 -3.70
N CYS A 121 -5.17 1.97 -3.05
CA CYS A 121 -3.99 1.39 -2.45
C CYS A 121 -3.99 1.71 -0.96
N THR A 122 -4.11 0.71 -0.12
CA THR A 122 -4.23 0.92 1.34
C THR A 122 -3.06 0.28 2.06
N HIS A 123 -2.35 1.09 2.86
CA HIS A 123 -1.39 0.58 3.83
C HIS A 123 -2.12 -0.28 4.87
N ALA A 124 -1.69 -1.52 5.03
CA ALA A 124 -2.15 -2.40 6.10
C ALA A 124 -1.00 -3.32 6.54
N ILE A 125 -0.62 -3.21 7.80
CA ILE A 125 0.49 -3.94 8.39
C ILE A 125 0.00 -5.05 9.31
N GLY A 126 -0.87 -4.76 10.27
CA GLY A 126 -1.40 -5.76 11.19
C GLY A 126 -2.41 -6.70 10.54
N ASP A 127 -2.51 -7.92 11.06
CA ASP A 127 -3.42 -8.95 10.54
C ASP A 127 -4.91 -8.57 10.66
N SER A 128 -5.28 -7.79 11.67
CA SER A 128 -6.63 -7.22 11.79
C SER A 128 -6.85 -6.11 10.77
N GLY A 129 -5.88 -5.21 10.58
CA GLY A 129 -5.92 -4.16 9.56
C GLY A 129 -6.04 -4.75 8.16
N ASN A 130 -5.19 -5.72 7.82
CA ASN A 130 -5.25 -6.44 6.56
C ASN A 130 -6.60 -7.12 6.34
N ARG A 131 -7.09 -7.89 7.31
CA ARG A 131 -8.40 -8.56 7.25
C ARG A 131 -9.52 -7.59 6.98
N GLN A 132 -9.52 -6.44 7.67
CA GLN A 132 -10.57 -5.45 7.50
C GLN A 132 -10.59 -4.89 6.07
N ILE A 133 -9.44 -4.50 5.53
CA ILE A 133 -9.36 -3.93 4.19
C ILE A 133 -9.63 -5.00 3.11
N LEU A 134 -9.09 -6.21 3.26
CA LEU A 134 -9.34 -7.32 2.34
C LEU A 134 -10.84 -7.64 2.23
N LYS A 135 -11.56 -7.70 3.36
CA LYS A 135 -13.02 -7.91 3.36
C LYS A 135 -13.78 -6.76 2.72
N ILE A 136 -13.36 -5.50 2.96
CA ILE A 136 -13.97 -4.34 2.31
C ILE A 136 -13.74 -4.42 0.80
N TYR A 137 -12.53 -4.68 0.36
CA TYR A 137 -12.22 -4.82 -1.07
C TYR A 137 -13.03 -5.95 -1.71
N ALA A 138 -13.07 -7.11 -1.08
CA ALA A 138 -13.86 -8.26 -1.55
C ALA A 138 -15.36 -7.96 -1.69
N SER A 139 -15.91 -7.11 -0.82
CA SER A 139 -17.32 -6.76 -0.87
C SER A 139 -17.69 -5.85 -2.06
N VAL A 140 -16.73 -5.10 -2.60
CA VAL A 140 -16.97 -4.16 -3.73
C VAL A 140 -16.34 -4.61 -5.03
N LEU A 141 -15.25 -5.38 -4.98
CA LEU A 141 -14.62 -5.98 -6.14
C LEU A 141 -15.33 -7.29 -6.51
N LYS A 142 -15.51 -7.53 -7.78
CA LYS A 142 -15.94 -8.85 -8.26
C LYS A 142 -14.71 -9.72 -8.49
N GLU A 143 -14.88 -11.05 -8.44
CA GLU A 143 -13.81 -12.05 -8.63
C GLU A 143 -12.95 -11.81 -9.88
N LYS A 144 -13.58 -11.49 -11.00
CA LYS A 144 -12.89 -11.18 -12.26
C LYS A 144 -12.88 -9.67 -12.50
N ASN A 145 -11.87 -8.98 -12.00
CA ASN A 145 -11.70 -7.55 -12.20
C ASN A 145 -10.26 -7.21 -12.61
N ASP A 146 -10.04 -6.00 -13.13
CA ASP A 146 -8.71 -5.44 -13.42
C ASP A 146 -8.55 -4.06 -12.75
N LYS A 147 -9.10 -3.91 -11.54
CA LYS A 147 -9.00 -2.67 -10.76
C LYS A 147 -7.58 -2.44 -10.24
N ARG A 148 -6.80 -3.52 -10.08
CA ARG A 148 -5.40 -3.47 -9.59
C ARG A 148 -5.28 -2.78 -8.23
N TRP A 149 -6.27 -2.94 -7.37
CA TRP A 149 -6.22 -2.41 -6.03
C TRP A 149 -5.17 -3.15 -5.21
N ARG A 150 -4.51 -2.44 -4.32
CA ARG A 150 -3.36 -2.97 -3.59
C ARG A 150 -3.53 -2.89 -2.08
N ILE A 151 -2.92 -3.83 -1.41
CA ILE A 151 -2.51 -3.71 -0.01
C ILE A 151 -1.01 -3.40 -0.01
N GLU A 152 -0.66 -2.20 0.45
CA GLU A 152 0.73 -1.83 0.66
C GLU A 152 1.22 -2.46 1.96
N HIS A 153 2.39 -2.99 1.94
CA HIS A 153 3.07 -3.78 2.97
C HIS A 153 2.55 -5.21 3.07
N ALA A 154 1.26 -5.46 3.30
CA ALA A 154 0.72 -6.81 3.49
C ALA A 154 1.61 -7.63 4.45
N GLN A 155 2.01 -7.00 5.58
CA GLN A 155 3.17 -7.43 6.36
C GLN A 155 2.87 -8.60 7.29
N VAL A 156 1.74 -8.55 7.99
CA VAL A 156 1.24 -9.65 8.83
C VAL A 156 -0.12 -10.06 8.30
N ILE A 157 -0.23 -11.29 7.79
CA ILE A 157 -1.47 -11.80 7.20
C ILE A 157 -1.91 -13.03 7.97
N ASN A 158 -3.15 -13.05 8.43
CA ASN A 158 -3.70 -14.27 9.02
C ASN A 158 -3.83 -15.36 7.94
N GLU A 159 -3.53 -16.61 8.29
CA GLU A 159 -3.54 -17.73 7.36
C GLU A 159 -4.86 -17.90 6.60
N ASN A 160 -5.98 -17.57 7.22
CA ASN A 160 -7.31 -17.64 6.62
C ASN A 160 -7.62 -16.50 5.63
N ASP A 161 -6.73 -15.50 5.49
CA ASP A 161 -6.99 -14.32 4.68
C ASP A 161 -6.16 -14.26 3.38
N PHE A 162 -5.20 -15.16 3.17
CA PHE A 162 -4.37 -15.18 1.96
C PHE A 162 -5.20 -15.36 0.67
N HIS A 163 -6.27 -16.13 0.73
CA HIS A 163 -7.12 -16.41 -0.43
C HIS A 163 -7.72 -15.15 -1.06
N PHE A 164 -7.97 -14.07 -0.27
CA PHE A 164 -8.54 -12.83 -0.79
C PHE A 164 -7.69 -12.20 -1.90
N PHE A 165 -6.37 -12.35 -1.84
CA PHE A 165 -5.49 -11.81 -2.88
C PHE A 165 -5.74 -12.47 -4.24
N ALA A 166 -5.88 -13.78 -4.29
CA ALA A 166 -6.18 -14.51 -5.53
C ALA A 166 -7.63 -14.34 -5.98
N ASP A 167 -8.58 -14.53 -5.07
CA ASP A 167 -10.02 -14.55 -5.38
C ASP A 167 -10.51 -13.21 -5.95
N TYR A 168 -9.99 -12.10 -5.42
CA TYR A 168 -10.41 -10.75 -5.83
C TYR A 168 -9.33 -9.98 -6.57
N LYS A 169 -8.23 -10.63 -6.97
CA LYS A 169 -7.09 -10.01 -7.67
C LYS A 169 -6.56 -8.75 -6.97
N ILE A 170 -6.53 -8.79 -5.65
CA ILE A 170 -5.92 -7.76 -4.82
C ILE A 170 -4.40 -7.95 -4.85
N ILE A 171 -3.66 -6.91 -5.13
CA ILE A 171 -2.22 -6.99 -5.32
C ILE A 171 -1.51 -6.76 -3.98
N PRO A 172 -0.74 -7.74 -3.46
CA PRO A 172 0.16 -7.48 -2.34
C PRO A 172 1.39 -6.72 -2.84
N SER A 173 1.60 -5.50 -2.34
CA SER A 173 2.72 -4.63 -2.71
C SER A 173 3.67 -4.55 -1.54
N VAL A 174 4.79 -5.26 -1.62
CA VAL A 174 5.63 -5.57 -0.46
C VAL A 174 7.04 -4.98 -0.56
N GLN A 175 7.72 -4.90 0.59
CA GLN A 175 9.07 -4.38 0.72
C GLN A 175 9.96 -5.48 1.33
N PRO A 176 10.71 -6.22 0.53
CA PRO A 176 11.55 -7.32 1.02
C PRO A 176 12.56 -6.91 2.08
N THR A 177 13.09 -5.69 2.01
CA THR A 177 14.04 -5.14 2.98
C THR A 177 13.45 -5.02 4.39
N HIS A 178 12.14 -4.76 4.53
CA HIS A 178 11.48 -4.74 5.83
C HIS A 178 11.62 -6.07 6.57
N ALA A 179 11.60 -7.21 5.88
CA ALA A 179 11.78 -8.51 6.53
C ALA A 179 13.16 -8.63 7.19
N THR A 180 14.20 -8.07 6.57
CA THR A 180 15.57 -8.13 7.11
C THR A 180 15.86 -7.04 8.14
N SER A 181 15.28 -5.87 8.01
CA SER A 181 15.42 -4.80 9.01
C SER A 181 14.62 -5.08 10.27
N ASP A 182 13.46 -5.71 10.14
CA ASP A 182 12.53 -5.95 11.27
C ASP A 182 12.78 -7.29 12.00
N MET A 183 13.50 -8.24 11.40
CA MET A 183 13.71 -9.59 11.93
C MET A 183 14.25 -9.64 13.36
N TYR A 184 14.94 -8.59 13.80
CA TYR A 184 15.57 -8.52 15.13
C TYR A 184 14.57 -8.32 16.28
N TRP A 185 13.36 -7.83 15.98
CA TRP A 185 12.35 -7.48 16.99
C TRP A 185 10.94 -7.98 16.70
N THR A 186 10.69 -8.53 15.52
CA THR A 186 9.35 -8.98 15.10
C THR A 186 8.79 -10.04 16.07
N ASN A 187 9.62 -10.98 16.51
CA ASN A 187 9.22 -12.01 17.47
C ASN A 187 8.75 -11.42 18.80
N GLU A 188 9.41 -10.35 19.31
CA GLU A 188 8.97 -9.67 20.52
C GLU A 188 7.54 -9.11 20.37
N ARG A 189 7.20 -8.60 19.18
CA ARG A 189 5.90 -7.98 18.90
C ARG A 189 4.79 -9.01 18.71
N LEU A 190 5.09 -10.10 18.00
CA LEU A 190 4.08 -11.05 17.53
C LEU A 190 4.08 -12.36 18.32
N GLY A 191 5.21 -12.74 18.89
CA GLY A 191 5.44 -14.08 19.41
C GLY A 191 5.64 -15.11 18.28
N GLU A 192 6.20 -16.25 18.63
CA GLU A 192 6.69 -17.29 17.70
C GLU A 192 5.63 -17.77 16.68
N GLU A 193 4.39 -17.94 17.12
CA GLU A 193 3.34 -18.48 16.25
C GLU A 193 2.89 -17.49 15.16
N ARG A 194 2.72 -16.20 15.52
CA ARG A 194 2.26 -15.18 14.55
C ARG A 194 3.37 -14.68 13.64
N GLU A 195 4.62 -14.74 14.11
CA GLU A 195 5.78 -14.41 13.30
C GLU A 195 5.85 -15.23 12.01
N LYS A 196 5.42 -16.50 12.03
CA LYS A 196 5.39 -17.39 10.86
C LYS A 196 4.57 -16.84 9.68
N ASN A 197 3.59 -16.00 9.96
CA ASN A 197 2.71 -15.36 8.97
C ASN A 197 3.05 -13.89 8.75
N SER A 198 4.18 -13.41 9.28
CA SER A 198 4.72 -12.09 9.01
C SER A 198 5.72 -12.16 7.84
N TYR A 199 5.74 -11.15 7.01
CA TYR A 199 6.61 -11.09 5.82
C TYR A 199 6.51 -12.35 4.95
N ALA A 200 5.31 -12.93 4.86
CA ALA A 200 5.05 -14.21 4.20
C ALA A 200 5.04 -14.07 2.67
N TYR A 201 6.06 -13.44 2.10
CA TYR A 201 6.15 -13.06 0.69
C TYR A 201 6.09 -14.26 -0.25
N LYS A 202 6.68 -15.40 0.15
CA LYS A 202 6.58 -16.64 -0.64
C LYS A 202 5.12 -17.11 -0.75
N GLN A 203 4.36 -17.09 0.34
CA GLN A 203 2.95 -17.48 0.34
C GLN A 203 2.11 -16.50 -0.49
N LEU A 204 2.34 -15.17 -0.34
CA LEU A 204 1.68 -14.16 -1.15
C LEU A 204 1.96 -14.34 -2.64
N LEU A 205 3.22 -14.61 -3.01
CA LEU A 205 3.61 -14.89 -4.39
C LEU A 205 2.94 -16.15 -4.93
N GLN A 206 2.91 -17.23 -4.16
CA GLN A 206 2.25 -18.47 -4.55
C GLN A 206 0.75 -18.32 -4.72
N THR A 207 0.11 -17.53 -3.85
CA THR A 207 -1.34 -17.31 -3.88
C THR A 207 -1.74 -16.38 -5.03
N ASN A 208 -1.02 -15.29 -5.25
CA ASN A 208 -1.37 -14.27 -6.24
C ASN A 208 -0.70 -14.48 -7.61
N GLY A 209 0.33 -15.32 -7.70
CA GLY A 209 1.11 -15.60 -8.91
C GLY A 209 2.17 -14.56 -9.24
N TRP A 210 2.05 -13.34 -8.76
CA TRP A 210 3.01 -12.24 -8.90
C TRP A 210 2.78 -11.18 -7.83
N MET A 211 3.77 -10.34 -7.56
CA MET A 211 3.65 -9.18 -6.68
C MET A 211 4.70 -8.12 -7.02
N PRO A 212 4.38 -6.81 -6.92
CA PRO A 212 5.37 -5.76 -7.03
C PRO A 212 6.21 -5.69 -5.75
N LEU A 213 7.49 -5.38 -5.93
CA LEU A 213 8.45 -5.17 -4.87
C LEU A 213 8.87 -3.70 -4.86
N GLY A 214 9.08 -3.14 -3.68
CA GLY A 214 9.56 -1.78 -3.48
C GLY A 214 10.45 -1.67 -2.26
N THR A 215 10.93 -0.47 -1.96
CA THR A 215 11.77 -0.19 -0.79
C THR A 215 11.07 0.68 0.25
N ASP A 216 9.98 1.33 -0.13
CA ASP A 216 9.34 2.38 0.68
C ASP A 216 10.33 3.51 1.03
N PHE A 217 11.26 3.79 0.11
CA PHE A 217 12.24 4.87 0.27
C PHE A 217 11.54 6.20 0.61
N PRO A 218 11.97 6.94 1.64
CA PRO A 218 13.22 6.81 2.39
C PRO A 218 13.15 6.04 3.71
N VAL A 219 12.14 5.19 3.92
CA VAL A 219 12.06 4.33 5.11
C VAL A 219 13.22 3.32 5.09
N GLU A 220 13.45 2.71 3.94
CA GLU A 220 14.62 1.86 3.67
C GLU A 220 15.56 2.53 2.65
N ASP A 221 16.66 1.87 2.31
CA ASP A 221 17.56 2.33 1.26
C ASP A 221 16.83 2.39 -0.09
N ILE A 222 17.29 3.27 -0.98
CA ILE A 222 16.72 3.42 -2.32
C ILE A 222 16.96 2.20 -3.21
N SER A 223 17.99 1.41 -2.93
CA SER A 223 18.30 0.21 -3.70
C SER A 223 17.28 -0.88 -3.44
N PRO A 224 16.59 -1.41 -4.47
CA PRO A 224 15.66 -2.52 -4.31
C PRO A 224 16.36 -3.90 -4.27
N ILE A 225 17.69 -3.91 -4.38
CA ILE A 225 18.54 -5.11 -4.51
C ILE A 225 19.65 -5.07 -3.46
#